data_29d940a98ba5928436a29587c96a1ed5
#
_entry.id   29d940a98ba5928436a29587c96a1ed5
#
_cell.length_a   1.000
_cell.length_b   1.000
_cell.length_c   1.000
_cell.angle_alpha   90.00
_cell.angle_beta   90.00
_cell.angle_gamma   90.00
#
_symmetry.space_group_name_H-M   'P 1'
#
loop_
_entity.id
_entity.type
_entity.pdbx_description
1 polymer ?
#
loop_
_entity_poly.entity_id
_entity_poly.type
_entity_poly.pdbx_seq_one_letter_code
_entity_poly.pdbx_strand_id
1 'polypeptide(L)'
;MFTNFKSFINFDGGIMKKKKGFELSTSFLVTLILSITILSMGIYFLRKVFYSSEDITKIPVQRFYSQVENIMCDSSQRVCVGTNNKEIPVGKYAVYTLNVQNHFNEEKKFSVGIQLKNGVKTNKDPIKDEDWSKIKYLLPKKEYNIKGYDNERIPIAIQPSSGSIRGTYTIKIEVNYTDSSGNVQNYGNEIIYAVVI
;
A
#
# COMPACT_ATOMS: atom_id res chain seq x y z
N MET A 1 -31.53 22.31 -5.35
CA MET A 1 -32.11 23.63 -5.68
C MET A 1 -31.50 24.09 -6.99
N PHE A 2 -32.10 23.63 -8.09
CA PHE A 2 -31.70 23.94 -9.45
C PHE A 2 -32.73 24.89 -10.03
N THR A 3 -32.38 26.15 -10.21
CA THR A 3 -33.22 27.14 -10.86
C THR A 3 -32.66 27.46 -12.25
N ASN A 4 -33.46 27.06 -13.22
CA ASN A 4 -33.71 27.66 -14.54
C ASN A 4 -32.67 28.61 -15.15
N PHE A 5 -31.96 28.10 -16.14
CA PHE A 5 -31.37 28.90 -17.21
C PHE A 5 -32.07 28.59 -18.52
N LYS A 6 -33.26 29.20 -18.71
CA LYS A 6 -33.97 29.25 -19.97
C LYS A 6 -34.27 30.69 -20.28
N SER A 7 -33.98 31.07 -21.49
CA SER A 7 -34.32 32.31 -22.16
C SER A 7 -33.11 33.21 -22.45
N PHE A 8 -32.61 33.08 -23.66
CA PHE A 8 -32.33 34.22 -24.57
C PHE A 8 -31.77 33.70 -25.89
N ILE A 9 -32.60 33.13 -26.75
CA ILE A 9 -32.31 33.11 -28.19
C ILE A 9 -33.57 33.55 -28.91
N ASN A 10 -33.68 34.85 -29.16
CA ASN A 10 -34.54 35.41 -30.19
C ASN A 10 -33.76 35.40 -31.50
N PHE A 11 -34.21 34.55 -32.41
CA PHE A 11 -33.71 34.51 -33.77
C PHE A 11 -34.63 35.38 -34.61
N ASP A 12 -34.16 36.60 -34.93
CA ASP A 12 -34.82 37.45 -35.90
C ASP A 12 -34.08 37.40 -37.24
N GLY A 13 -34.79 36.97 -38.27
CA GLY A 13 -34.24 36.70 -39.58
C GLY A 13 -33.99 37.96 -40.40
N GLY A 14 -32.76 38.16 -40.79
CA GLY A 14 -32.33 39.21 -41.71
C GLY A 14 -31.22 38.72 -42.63
N ILE A 15 -31.57 38.39 -43.87
CA ILE A 15 -30.65 38.04 -44.96
C ILE A 15 -29.78 39.27 -45.31
N MET A 16 -28.53 39.27 -44.94
CA MET A 16 -27.50 40.09 -45.57
C MET A 16 -26.17 39.35 -45.65
N LYS A 17 -25.77 38.92 -46.84
CA LYS A 17 -24.43 38.49 -47.20
C LYS A 17 -23.45 39.65 -47.00
N LYS A 18 -22.81 39.75 -45.85
CA LYS A 18 -21.54 40.44 -45.66
C LYS A 18 -20.52 39.41 -45.19
N LYS A 19 -19.44 39.26 -45.95
CA LYS A 19 -18.21 38.62 -45.51
C LYS A 19 -17.70 39.44 -44.30
N LYS A 20 -18.22 39.15 -43.12
CA LYS A 20 -17.65 39.64 -41.89
C LYS A 20 -16.44 38.76 -41.61
N GLY A 21 -15.26 39.31 -41.83
CA GLY A 21 -14.05 38.77 -41.22
C GLY A 21 -14.33 38.62 -39.74
N PHE A 22 -13.86 37.54 -39.16
CA PHE A 22 -14.01 37.21 -37.75
C PHE A 22 -13.19 38.26 -36.98
N GLU A 23 -13.80 39.42 -36.68
CA GLU A 23 -13.21 40.35 -35.71
C GLU A 23 -13.31 39.71 -34.35
N LEU A 24 -12.27 38.92 -34.01
CA LEU A 24 -12.08 38.43 -32.65
C LEU A 24 -11.99 39.66 -31.74
N SER A 25 -13.07 39.93 -31.01
CA SER A 25 -13.06 40.96 -29.98
C SER A 25 -11.82 40.72 -29.08
N THR A 26 -11.05 41.77 -28.84
CA THR A 26 -9.88 41.72 -27.92
C THR A 26 -10.25 41.11 -26.56
N SER A 27 -11.47 41.36 -26.10
CA SER A 27 -12.04 40.75 -24.91
C SER A 27 -12.13 39.22 -25.00
N PHE A 28 -12.56 38.68 -26.17
CA PHE A 28 -12.61 37.24 -26.39
C PHE A 28 -11.20 36.63 -26.38
N LEU A 29 -10.24 37.29 -27.00
CA LEU A 29 -8.86 36.82 -27.08
C LEU A 29 -8.20 36.75 -25.67
N VAL A 30 -8.44 37.78 -24.85
CA VAL A 30 -7.98 37.82 -23.44
C VAL A 30 -8.63 36.70 -22.63
N THR A 31 -9.94 36.49 -22.77
CA THR A 31 -10.66 35.44 -22.05
C THR A 31 -10.16 34.04 -22.46
N LEU A 32 -9.84 33.85 -23.72
CA LEU A 32 -9.32 32.58 -24.24
C LEU A 32 -7.92 32.28 -23.67
N ILE A 33 -7.04 33.28 -23.63
CA ILE A 33 -5.69 33.14 -23.07
C ILE A 33 -5.79 32.82 -21.57
N LEU A 34 -6.63 33.56 -20.82
CA LEU A 34 -6.85 33.28 -19.40
C LEU A 34 -7.38 31.87 -19.15
N SER A 35 -8.32 31.42 -19.97
CA SER A 35 -8.88 30.06 -19.84
C SER A 35 -7.81 28.96 -20.05
N ILE A 36 -6.95 29.13 -21.06
CA ILE A 36 -5.86 28.18 -21.34
C ILE A 36 -4.82 28.20 -20.23
N THR A 37 -4.49 29.36 -19.68
CA THR A 37 -3.51 29.44 -18.56
C THR A 37 -4.04 28.78 -17.30
N ILE A 38 -5.31 29.02 -16.95
CA ILE A 38 -5.95 28.37 -15.79
C ILE A 38 -6.04 26.86 -15.98
N LEU A 39 -6.44 26.40 -17.19
CA LEU A 39 -6.50 24.98 -17.51
C LEU A 39 -5.12 24.30 -17.41
N SER A 40 -4.09 24.95 -17.97
CA SER A 40 -2.71 24.44 -17.92
C SER A 40 -2.19 24.33 -16.47
N MET A 41 -2.50 25.33 -15.65
CA MET A 41 -2.14 25.34 -14.23
C MET A 41 -2.90 24.26 -13.44
N GLY A 42 -4.17 24.04 -13.78
CA GLY A 42 -4.98 22.96 -13.21
C GLY A 42 -4.42 21.58 -13.55
N ILE A 43 -4.06 21.32 -14.81
CA ILE A 43 -3.44 20.06 -15.23
C ILE A 43 -2.07 19.86 -14.57
N TYR A 44 -1.27 20.90 -14.46
CA TYR A 44 0.01 20.84 -13.76
C TYR A 44 -0.18 20.48 -12.29
N PHE A 45 -1.15 21.11 -11.61
CA PHE A 45 -1.46 20.82 -10.22
C PHE A 45 -1.97 19.37 -10.03
N LEU A 46 -2.88 18.91 -10.89
CA LEU A 46 -3.36 17.53 -10.86
C LEU A 46 -2.21 16.54 -11.06
N ARG A 47 -1.34 16.76 -12.03
CA ARG A 47 -0.15 15.90 -12.22
C ARG A 47 0.71 15.88 -10.96
N LYS A 48 1.01 17.04 -10.37
CA LYS A 48 1.80 17.13 -9.15
C LYS A 48 1.16 16.36 -7.98
N VAL A 49 -0.16 16.47 -7.82
CA VAL A 49 -0.90 15.73 -6.78
C VAL A 49 -0.92 14.23 -7.05
N PHE A 50 -1.15 13.80 -8.31
CA PHE A 50 -1.17 12.38 -8.67
C PHE A 50 0.24 11.75 -8.61
N TYR A 51 1.27 12.42 -9.06
CA TYR A 51 2.65 11.92 -8.91
C TYR A 51 3.13 11.94 -7.45
N SER A 52 2.65 12.88 -6.62
CA SER A 52 2.92 12.81 -5.17
C SER A 52 2.16 11.69 -4.47
N SER A 53 1.05 11.19 -5.03
CA SER A 53 0.32 10.07 -4.44
C SER A 53 0.96 8.70 -4.72
N GLU A 54 1.83 8.58 -5.71
CA GLU A 54 2.68 7.38 -5.87
C GLU A 54 3.78 7.31 -4.79
N ASP A 55 4.22 8.44 -4.24
CA ASP A 55 5.13 8.48 -3.09
C ASP A 55 4.44 8.27 -1.73
N ILE A 56 3.11 8.30 -1.66
CA ILE A 56 2.36 7.96 -0.43
C ILE A 56 2.48 6.47 -0.08
N THR A 57 2.88 5.62 -1.02
CA THR A 57 3.27 4.23 -0.71
C THR A 57 4.62 4.11 0.02
N LYS A 58 5.40 5.18 0.04
CA LYS A 58 6.55 5.33 0.95
C LYS A 58 6.12 6.10 2.20
N ILE A 59 5.08 5.61 2.88
CA ILE A 59 4.78 6.06 4.24
C ILE A 59 6.09 5.95 5.02
N PRO A 60 6.48 6.95 5.81
CA PRO A 60 7.61 6.84 6.73
C PRO A 60 7.21 5.90 7.88
N VAL A 61 6.86 4.67 7.50
CA VAL A 61 6.52 3.53 8.35
C VAL A 61 7.67 3.26 9.32
N GLN A 62 8.90 3.52 8.88
CA GLN A 62 10.10 3.27 9.66
C GLN A 62 10.23 4.10 10.95
N ARG A 63 9.72 5.34 10.99
CA ARG A 63 9.87 6.15 12.21
C ARG A 63 8.83 5.87 13.29
N PHE A 64 7.63 5.45 12.91
CA PHE A 64 6.57 5.17 13.86
C PHE A 64 6.74 3.80 14.55
N TYR A 65 7.25 2.81 13.81
CA TYR A 65 7.45 1.46 14.33
C TYR A 65 8.75 1.29 15.14
N SER A 66 9.77 2.11 14.89
CA SER A 66 11.05 1.99 15.60
C SER A 66 10.97 2.29 17.11
N GLN A 67 9.97 3.05 17.54
CA GLN A 67 9.83 3.40 18.96
C GLN A 67 9.02 2.38 19.78
N VAL A 68 8.06 1.70 19.17
CA VAL A 68 7.17 0.76 19.86
C VAL A 68 7.74 -0.67 19.88
N GLU A 69 8.46 -1.06 18.85
CA GLU A 69 8.94 -2.45 18.68
C GLU A 69 10.28 -2.76 19.34
N ASN A 70 11.07 -1.73 19.67
CA ASN A 70 12.33 -1.94 20.43
C ASN A 70 12.13 -2.56 21.82
N ILE A 71 10.89 -2.62 22.31
CA ILE A 71 10.57 -3.08 23.66
C ILE A 71 10.13 -4.55 23.66
N MET A 72 9.76 -5.13 22.52
CA MET A 72 9.12 -6.46 22.50
C MET A 72 10.01 -7.60 22.00
N CYS A 73 11.06 -7.31 21.22
CA CYS A 73 11.99 -8.32 20.75
C CYS A 73 13.28 -8.29 21.57
N ASP A 74 13.53 -9.35 22.31
CA ASP A 74 14.82 -9.52 23.00
C ASP A 74 15.93 -9.78 21.98
N SER A 75 17.10 -9.19 22.20
CA SER A 75 18.30 -9.38 21.36
C SER A 75 18.80 -10.83 21.32
N SER A 76 18.29 -11.70 22.18
CA SER A 76 18.58 -13.14 22.17
C SER A 76 17.77 -13.93 21.12
N GLN A 77 16.69 -13.36 20.60
CA GLN A 77 15.81 -14.04 19.66
C GLN A 77 16.31 -13.89 18.22
N ARG A 78 16.49 -15.01 17.53
CA ARG A 78 16.94 -15.05 16.13
C ARG A 78 15.92 -14.42 15.18
N VAL A 79 14.65 -14.69 15.45
CA VAL A 79 13.50 -14.20 14.68
C VAL A 79 12.44 -13.77 15.69
N CYS A 80 11.85 -12.61 15.49
CA CYS A 80 10.84 -12.08 16.39
C CYS A 80 9.88 -11.15 15.65
N VAL A 81 8.59 -11.20 16.01
CA VAL A 81 7.58 -10.23 15.59
C VAL A 81 7.10 -9.45 16.81
N GLY A 82 7.28 -8.13 16.80
CA GLY A 82 6.96 -7.29 17.96
C GLY A 82 5.50 -7.37 18.41
N THR A 83 4.56 -7.29 17.50
CA THR A 83 3.13 -7.47 17.75
C THR A 83 2.58 -8.52 16.80
N ASN A 84 2.21 -9.67 17.33
CA ASN A 84 1.77 -10.81 16.55
C ASN A 84 0.25 -10.84 16.26
N ASN A 85 -0.56 -9.97 16.89
CA ASN A 85 -2.00 -9.92 16.71
C ASN A 85 -2.45 -8.50 16.36
N LYS A 86 -3.16 -8.33 15.21
CA LYS A 86 -3.70 -7.03 14.77
C LYS A 86 -5.09 -7.19 14.18
N GLU A 87 -5.97 -6.26 14.55
CA GLU A 87 -7.29 -6.13 13.92
C GLU A 87 -7.17 -5.33 12.62
N ILE A 88 -7.77 -5.87 11.56
CA ILE A 88 -7.64 -5.31 10.20
C ILE A 88 -9.03 -5.19 9.59
N PRO A 89 -9.56 -3.98 9.41
CA PRO A 89 -10.81 -3.79 8.67
C PRO A 89 -10.66 -4.26 7.22
N VAL A 90 -11.73 -4.83 6.66
CA VAL A 90 -11.75 -5.26 5.26
C VAL A 90 -11.34 -4.10 4.33
N GLY A 91 -10.45 -4.35 3.39
CA GLY A 91 -9.91 -3.36 2.46
C GLY A 91 -8.81 -2.46 3.03
N LYS A 92 -8.54 -2.49 4.34
CA LYS A 92 -7.40 -1.82 4.96
C LYS A 92 -6.23 -2.78 5.10
N TYR A 93 -5.06 -2.25 5.46
CA TYR A 93 -3.89 -3.08 5.72
C TYR A 93 -3.34 -2.84 7.12
N ALA A 94 -2.69 -3.86 7.67
CA ALA A 94 -1.86 -3.73 8.84
C ALA A 94 -0.43 -4.18 8.52
N VAL A 95 0.55 -3.53 9.14
CA VAL A 95 1.96 -3.86 8.96
C VAL A 95 2.47 -4.54 10.22
N TYR A 96 3.04 -5.72 10.05
CA TYR A 96 3.80 -6.45 11.07
C TYR A 96 5.28 -6.22 10.81
N THR A 97 6.07 -6.08 11.85
CA THR A 97 7.52 -5.95 11.70
C THR A 97 8.19 -7.21 12.20
N LEU A 98 8.82 -7.90 11.28
CA LEU A 98 9.67 -9.04 11.53
C LEU A 98 11.10 -8.54 11.79
N ASN A 99 11.67 -8.85 12.94
CA ASN A 99 13.09 -8.64 13.22
C ASN A 99 13.84 -9.95 13.01
N VAL A 100 14.84 -9.93 12.14
CA VAL A 100 15.74 -11.06 11.88
C VAL A 100 17.13 -10.67 12.34
N GLN A 101 17.66 -11.36 13.36
CA GLN A 101 19.00 -11.13 13.87
C GLN A 101 19.95 -12.20 13.35
N ASN A 102 21.02 -11.80 12.69
CA ASN A 102 22.06 -12.72 12.26
C ASN A 102 22.99 -13.05 13.45
N HIS A 103 22.90 -14.26 13.99
CA HIS A 103 23.78 -14.75 15.06
C HIS A 103 25.07 -15.38 14.56
N PHE A 104 25.30 -15.39 13.23
CA PHE A 104 26.57 -15.83 12.67
C PHE A 104 27.58 -14.67 12.70
N ASN A 105 28.87 -15.01 12.67
CA ASN A 105 29.96 -14.03 12.63
C ASN A 105 30.21 -13.43 11.24
N GLU A 106 29.50 -13.90 10.22
CA GLU A 106 29.65 -13.51 8.84
C GLU A 106 28.32 -13.06 8.22
N GLU A 107 28.40 -12.35 7.12
CA GLU A 107 27.20 -11.98 6.36
C GLU A 107 26.52 -13.23 5.82
N LYS A 108 25.21 -13.33 6.01
CA LYS A 108 24.39 -14.42 5.49
C LYS A 108 23.20 -13.88 4.72
N LYS A 109 22.80 -14.64 3.73
CA LYS A 109 21.61 -14.40 2.92
C LYS A 109 20.41 -15.08 3.54
N PHE A 110 19.44 -14.28 3.98
CA PHE A 110 18.19 -14.75 4.55
C PHE A 110 17.06 -14.60 3.54
N SER A 111 16.13 -15.56 3.53
CA SER A 111 14.90 -15.51 2.75
C SER A 111 13.70 -15.60 3.68
N VAL A 112 12.64 -14.83 3.35
CA VAL A 112 11.40 -14.79 4.13
C VAL A 112 10.27 -15.38 3.30
N GLY A 113 9.62 -16.40 3.85
CA GLY A 113 8.43 -17.05 3.32
C GLY A 113 7.22 -16.76 4.19
N ILE A 114 6.05 -16.58 3.58
CA ILE A 114 4.78 -16.34 4.26
C ILE A 114 3.78 -17.39 3.80
N GLN A 115 3.16 -18.08 4.77
CA GLN A 115 2.16 -19.10 4.52
C GLN A 115 0.93 -18.89 5.39
N LEU A 116 -0.26 -18.85 4.80
CA LEU A 116 -1.50 -19.01 5.56
C LEU A 116 -1.61 -20.45 6.03
N LYS A 117 -1.89 -20.66 7.32
CA LYS A 117 -1.99 -21.99 7.93
C LYS A 117 -3.41 -22.34 8.30
N ASN A 118 -4.18 -21.39 8.78
CA ASN A 118 -5.54 -21.63 9.24
C ASN A 118 -6.34 -20.33 9.21
N GLY A 119 -7.65 -20.45 9.10
CA GLY A 119 -8.58 -19.35 9.25
C GLY A 119 -9.82 -19.82 10.03
N VAL A 120 -10.25 -19.04 11.00
CA VAL A 120 -11.40 -19.33 11.85
C VAL A 120 -12.32 -18.13 11.86
N LYS A 121 -13.60 -18.34 11.52
CA LYS A 121 -14.64 -17.30 11.58
C LYS A 121 -14.94 -16.89 13.02
N THR A 122 -15.63 -15.79 13.19
CA THR A 122 -16.06 -15.29 14.51
C THR A 122 -16.93 -16.31 15.28
N ASN A 123 -17.70 -17.15 14.58
CA ASN A 123 -18.50 -18.24 15.15
C ASN A 123 -17.72 -19.54 15.38
N LYS A 124 -16.38 -19.52 15.24
CA LYS A 124 -15.44 -20.64 15.38
C LYS A 124 -15.47 -21.66 14.25
N ASP A 125 -16.25 -21.48 13.21
CA ASP A 125 -16.18 -22.35 12.03
C ASP A 125 -14.89 -22.13 11.25
N PRO A 126 -14.32 -23.17 10.61
CA PRO A 126 -13.15 -23.02 9.77
C PRO A 126 -13.47 -22.17 8.53
N ILE A 127 -12.51 -21.35 8.11
CA ILE A 127 -12.55 -20.66 6.83
C ILE A 127 -11.94 -21.57 5.80
N LYS A 128 -12.62 -21.76 4.67
CA LYS A 128 -12.15 -22.63 3.59
C LYS A 128 -10.91 -22.04 2.90
N ASP A 129 -10.05 -22.91 2.39
CA ASP A 129 -8.79 -22.54 1.73
C ASP A 129 -9.01 -21.64 0.49
N GLU A 130 -10.14 -21.85 -0.23
CA GLU A 130 -10.53 -21.01 -1.38
C GLU A 130 -10.65 -19.52 -1.03
N ASP A 131 -11.07 -19.21 0.22
CA ASP A 131 -11.23 -17.84 0.69
C ASP A 131 -9.90 -17.19 1.14
N TRP A 132 -8.83 -17.99 1.30
CA TRP A 132 -7.53 -17.49 1.70
C TRP A 132 -6.88 -16.60 0.63
N SER A 133 -7.20 -16.81 -0.64
CA SER A 133 -6.74 -15.99 -1.77
C SER A 133 -7.13 -14.52 -1.63
N LYS A 134 -8.14 -14.21 -0.80
CA LYS A 134 -8.60 -12.86 -0.49
C LYS A 134 -7.72 -12.13 0.53
N ILE A 135 -6.84 -12.86 1.23
CA ILE A 135 -5.84 -12.28 2.13
C ILE A 135 -4.56 -12.05 1.35
N LYS A 136 -4.30 -10.81 1.00
CA LYS A 136 -3.08 -10.40 0.30
C LYS A 136 -2.00 -10.05 1.30
N TYR A 137 -0.77 -10.37 0.95
CA TYR A 137 0.40 -9.93 1.70
C TYR A 137 1.41 -9.28 0.77
N LEU A 138 2.14 -8.31 1.30
CA LEU A 138 3.22 -7.62 0.62
C LEU A 138 4.48 -7.71 1.46
N LEU A 139 5.53 -8.20 0.82
CA LEU A 139 6.88 -8.26 1.34
C LEU A 139 7.78 -7.41 0.41
N PRO A 140 8.55 -6.43 0.92
CA PRO A 140 9.35 -5.53 0.08
C PRO A 140 10.41 -6.27 -0.75
N LYS A 141 11.04 -7.27 -0.14
CA LYS A 141 12.02 -8.16 -0.77
C LYS A 141 11.81 -9.57 -0.26
N LYS A 142 12.23 -10.56 -1.04
CA LYS A 142 12.23 -11.96 -0.58
C LYS A 142 13.54 -12.36 0.09
N GLU A 143 14.62 -11.66 -0.18
CA GLU A 143 15.96 -11.99 0.26
C GLU A 143 16.66 -10.76 0.87
N TYR A 144 17.40 -10.98 1.92
CA TYR A 144 18.08 -9.96 2.73
C TYR A 144 19.49 -10.44 3.08
N ASN A 145 20.50 -9.62 2.77
CA ASN A 145 21.85 -9.87 3.22
C ASN A 145 22.05 -9.15 4.55
N ILE A 146 22.27 -9.89 5.63
CA ILE A 146 22.44 -9.35 6.97
C ILE A 146 23.87 -9.64 7.43
N LYS A 147 24.60 -8.59 7.80
CA LYS A 147 25.97 -8.71 8.31
C LYS A 147 26.02 -9.53 9.60
N GLY A 148 27.20 -10.07 9.90
CA GLY A 148 27.39 -10.82 11.13
C GLY A 148 27.05 -10.00 12.37
N TYR A 149 26.28 -10.58 13.27
CA TYR A 149 25.76 -9.98 14.53
C TYR A 149 24.87 -8.74 14.35
N ASP A 150 24.45 -8.42 13.12
CA ASP A 150 23.53 -7.32 12.81
C ASP A 150 22.08 -7.85 12.72
N ASN A 151 21.13 -6.93 12.66
CA ASN A 151 19.71 -7.25 12.49
C ASN A 151 19.08 -6.49 11.34
N GLU A 152 18.02 -7.05 10.80
CA GLU A 152 17.20 -6.40 9.76
C GLU A 152 15.73 -6.41 10.16
N ARG A 153 15.07 -5.26 10.00
CA ARG A 153 13.64 -5.10 10.26
C ARG A 153 12.86 -5.13 8.96
N ILE A 154 12.04 -6.13 8.82
CA ILE A 154 11.33 -6.44 7.58
C ILE A 154 9.84 -6.16 7.79
N PRO A 155 9.27 -5.12 7.15
CA PRO A 155 7.85 -4.86 7.21
C PRO A 155 7.08 -5.86 6.35
N ILE A 156 6.03 -6.45 6.94
CA ILE A 156 5.11 -7.38 6.28
C ILE A 156 3.72 -6.76 6.33
N ALA A 157 3.20 -6.33 5.20
CA ALA A 157 1.84 -5.79 5.13
C ALA A 157 0.85 -6.91 4.80
N ILE A 158 -0.22 -7.00 5.59
CA ILE A 158 -1.35 -7.91 5.36
C ILE A 158 -2.59 -7.07 5.05
N GLN A 159 -3.27 -7.41 3.95
CA GLN A 159 -4.46 -6.72 3.49
C GLN A 159 -5.57 -7.71 3.15
N PRO A 160 -6.63 -7.78 3.96
CA PRO A 160 -7.87 -8.44 3.57
C PRO A 160 -8.52 -7.69 2.40
N SER A 161 -8.74 -8.36 1.28
CA SER A 161 -9.42 -7.78 0.11
C SER A 161 -10.92 -7.61 0.38
N SER A 162 -11.60 -6.84 -0.46
CA SER A 162 -13.06 -6.76 -0.47
C SER A 162 -13.66 -8.17 -0.62
N GLY A 163 -14.57 -8.55 0.27
CA GLY A 163 -15.18 -9.87 0.32
C GLY A 163 -14.38 -10.93 1.10
N SER A 164 -13.33 -10.54 1.84
CA SER A 164 -12.70 -11.43 2.83
C SER A 164 -13.68 -11.78 3.94
N ILE A 165 -13.64 -13.01 4.40
CA ILE A 165 -14.48 -13.49 5.50
C ILE A 165 -13.93 -12.91 6.81
N ARG A 166 -14.81 -12.39 7.67
CA ARG A 166 -14.43 -11.92 9.00
C ARG A 166 -14.05 -13.09 9.90
N GLY A 167 -12.96 -12.92 10.62
CA GLY A 167 -12.41 -13.97 11.48
C GLY A 167 -10.91 -13.80 11.70
N THR A 168 -10.31 -14.79 12.34
CA THR A 168 -8.87 -14.80 12.64
C THR A 168 -8.13 -15.68 11.66
N TYR A 169 -7.15 -15.12 10.98
CA TYR A 169 -6.27 -15.83 10.07
C TYR A 169 -4.90 -16.02 10.72
N THR A 170 -4.45 -17.27 10.78
CA THR A 170 -3.15 -17.64 11.29
C THR A 170 -2.15 -17.72 10.15
N ILE A 171 -1.13 -16.89 10.21
CA ILE A 171 -0.12 -16.76 9.16
C ILE A 171 1.23 -17.15 9.76
N LYS A 172 1.89 -18.13 9.14
CA LYS A 172 3.24 -18.55 9.48
C LYS A 172 4.24 -17.76 8.64
N ILE A 173 5.22 -17.18 9.30
CA ILE A 173 6.40 -16.55 8.69
C ILE A 173 7.56 -17.51 8.89
N GLU A 174 8.22 -17.89 7.81
CA GLU A 174 9.40 -18.75 7.83
C GLU A 174 10.62 -17.94 7.39
N VAL A 175 11.67 -17.97 8.19
CA VAL A 175 12.96 -17.37 7.85
C VAL A 175 13.96 -18.49 7.61
N ASN A 176 14.53 -18.50 6.42
CA ASN A 176 15.56 -19.47 6.05
C ASN A 176 16.85 -18.72 5.72
N TYR A 177 17.98 -19.37 5.83
CA TYR A 177 19.27 -18.84 5.37
C TYR A 177 19.94 -19.82 4.42
N THR A 178 20.82 -19.31 3.58
CA THR A 178 21.63 -20.12 2.67
C THR A 178 23.01 -20.34 3.33
N ASP A 179 23.38 -21.59 3.52
CA ASP A 179 24.68 -21.95 4.07
C ASP A 179 25.81 -21.80 3.02
N SER A 180 27.05 -21.98 3.44
CA SER A 180 28.22 -21.85 2.56
C SER A 180 28.27 -22.90 1.42
N SER A 181 27.50 -23.97 1.55
CA SER A 181 27.35 -25.02 0.53
C SER A 181 26.21 -24.74 -0.44
N GLY A 182 25.47 -23.64 -0.27
CA GLY A 182 24.32 -23.28 -1.08
C GLY A 182 23.01 -23.93 -0.65
N ASN A 183 22.97 -24.68 0.46
CA ASN A 183 21.76 -25.30 0.96
C ASN A 183 20.92 -24.31 1.76
N VAL A 184 19.59 -24.42 1.59
CA VAL A 184 18.62 -23.62 2.35
C VAL A 184 18.31 -24.32 3.67
N GLN A 185 18.59 -23.63 4.78
CA GLN A 185 18.35 -24.12 6.14
C GLN A 185 17.31 -23.25 6.83
N ASN A 186 16.44 -23.86 7.62
CA ASN A 186 15.48 -23.11 8.44
C ASN A 186 16.21 -22.38 9.58
N TYR A 187 16.00 -21.07 9.68
CA TYR A 187 16.59 -20.22 10.71
C TYR A 187 15.65 -19.98 11.88
N GLY A 188 14.36 -19.84 11.60
CA GLY A 188 13.33 -19.64 12.59
C GLY A 188 11.96 -19.44 11.98
N ASN A 189 10.93 -19.52 12.80
CA ASN A 189 9.55 -19.36 12.38
C ASN A 189 8.82 -18.48 13.40
N GLU A 190 7.90 -17.64 12.88
CA GLU A 190 6.99 -16.84 13.70
C GLU A 190 5.54 -17.03 13.24
N ILE A 191 4.61 -16.82 14.17
CA ILE A 191 3.18 -16.88 13.87
C ILE A 191 2.56 -15.53 14.16
N ILE A 192 1.83 -15.01 13.20
CA ILE A 192 1.02 -13.81 13.34
C ILE A 192 -0.45 -14.11 13.13
N TYR A 193 -1.29 -13.32 13.77
CA TYR A 193 -2.73 -13.41 13.70
C TYR A 193 -3.31 -12.12 13.11
N ALA A 194 -4.00 -12.27 11.99
CA ALA A 194 -4.73 -11.17 11.36
C ALA A 194 -6.23 -11.35 11.67
N VAL A 195 -6.76 -10.50 12.53
CA VAL A 195 -8.18 -10.49 12.89
C VAL A 195 -8.92 -9.57 11.93
N VAL A 196 -9.63 -10.14 10.98
CA VAL A 196 -10.43 -9.40 9.98
C VAL A 196 -11.78 -9.02 10.58
N ILE A 197 -12.05 -7.70 10.67
CA ILE A 197 -13.25 -7.11 11.28
C ILE A 197 -14.12 -6.35 10.26
#